data_f47eaf148b05689713d2314d2eda5bd2
#
_entry.id   f47eaf148b05689713d2314d2eda5bd2
#
_cell.length_a   1.000
_cell.length_b   1.000
_cell.length_c   1.000
_cell.angle_alpha   90.00
_cell.angle_beta   90.00
_cell.angle_gamma   90.00
#
_symmetry.space_group_name_H-M   'P 1'
#
loop_
_entity.id
_entity.type
_entity.pdbx_description
1 polymer ?
#
loop_
_entity_poly.entity_id
_entity_poly.type
_entity_poly.pdbx_seq_one_letter_code
_entity_poly.pdbx_strand_id
1 'polypeptide(L)'
;MPQIYLIGIGMGNPDTLTVRAQRIIGQSDCLIGAKRMLESVENDRAVRISSIKNEEIVSAILQQPQDSIISVLLSGDVGFYSAAKKLCGCIRQSVAGAKLELICGISSLQYFCAKIETSWDDLKVISVHGRENNVPAAVQKFGKVFVLTGSNQTAGDVCKALCRYGLSDALVWVGEELSYPQEKISHGTAEELSGRTFSSLAVMVIEGKKVPQTDYPAIGFADEMFLRNTEGKTVPMTKQEIRAVALSRLQITEDACVYDVGAGTGSVSIEAALTARGGRVYAIEKNPQAVEQLHKNRELFGAQNMQIVLGSAPQALLPLPAPDFVFVGGSSGNLSDILQLCFSKNPKVRVVVTAVTLETVGEMLCCAKELGQTFPNLCFEVTQVSCARSRQAGNYHLMNGMNPVWIGCLFQKED
;
A
#
# COMPACT_ATOMS: atom_id res chain seq x y z
N MET A 1 -25.97 -35.99 -1.85
CA MET A 1 -25.10 -34.94 -1.34
C MET A 1 -25.00 -33.84 -2.41
N PRO A 2 -25.16 -32.55 -2.08
CA PRO A 2 -25.21 -31.52 -3.10
C PRO A 2 -23.87 -31.42 -3.84
N GLN A 3 -23.96 -31.24 -5.15
CA GLN A 3 -22.81 -30.91 -6.00
C GLN A 3 -22.75 -29.40 -6.14
N ILE A 4 -21.70 -28.77 -5.63
CA ILE A 4 -21.54 -27.34 -5.60
C ILE A 4 -20.40 -26.94 -6.53
N TYR A 5 -20.70 -26.05 -7.46
CA TYR A 5 -19.73 -25.48 -8.38
C TYR A 5 -19.56 -23.98 -8.12
N LEU A 6 -18.33 -23.54 -7.91
CA LEU A 6 -17.98 -22.10 -7.98
C LEU A 6 -17.48 -21.82 -9.39
N ILE A 7 -18.22 -21.05 -10.15
CA ILE A 7 -17.97 -20.88 -11.58
C ILE A 7 -17.54 -19.44 -11.88
N GLY A 8 -16.34 -19.28 -12.42
CA GLY A 8 -15.91 -18.03 -13.05
C GLY A 8 -16.61 -17.87 -14.40
N ILE A 9 -17.46 -16.86 -14.52
CA ILE A 9 -18.25 -16.62 -15.73
C ILE A 9 -17.64 -15.60 -16.71
N GLY A 10 -16.37 -15.25 -16.52
CA GLY A 10 -15.78 -14.15 -17.26
C GLY A 10 -16.36 -12.80 -16.85
N MET A 11 -16.37 -11.82 -17.76
CA MET A 11 -16.82 -10.47 -17.47
C MET A 11 -18.32 -10.23 -17.74
N GLY A 12 -19.07 -11.25 -18.17
CA GLY A 12 -20.52 -11.17 -18.35
C GLY A 12 -21.01 -11.35 -19.78
N ASN A 13 -20.12 -11.46 -20.77
CA ASN A 13 -20.47 -11.89 -22.12
C ASN A 13 -20.45 -13.42 -22.20
N PRO A 14 -21.53 -14.08 -22.71
CA PRO A 14 -21.57 -15.53 -22.90
C PRO A 14 -20.38 -16.08 -23.70
N ASP A 15 -19.82 -15.34 -24.64
CA ASP A 15 -18.66 -15.74 -25.44
C ASP A 15 -17.38 -15.91 -24.60
N THR A 16 -17.34 -15.38 -23.37
CA THR A 16 -16.24 -15.53 -22.42
C THR A 16 -16.43 -16.69 -21.45
N LEU A 17 -17.56 -17.43 -21.55
CA LEU A 17 -17.77 -18.65 -20.77
C LEU A 17 -16.96 -19.80 -21.35
N THR A 18 -16.32 -20.57 -20.46
CA THR A 18 -15.73 -21.84 -20.89
C THR A 18 -16.82 -22.86 -21.23
N VAL A 19 -16.59 -23.73 -22.19
CA VAL A 19 -17.54 -24.80 -22.57
C VAL A 19 -17.95 -25.63 -21.35
N ARG A 20 -17.04 -25.84 -20.41
CA ARG A 20 -17.31 -26.58 -19.17
C ARG A 20 -18.27 -25.80 -18.27
N ALA A 21 -18.04 -24.50 -18.09
CA ALA A 21 -18.91 -23.63 -17.30
C ALA A 21 -20.34 -23.62 -17.89
N GLN A 22 -20.46 -23.45 -19.20
CA GLN A 22 -21.73 -23.44 -19.92
C GLN A 22 -22.53 -24.73 -19.71
N ARG A 23 -21.86 -25.89 -19.83
CA ARG A 23 -22.47 -27.20 -19.62
C ARG A 23 -22.98 -27.37 -18.19
N ILE A 24 -22.19 -27.01 -17.18
CA ILE A 24 -22.57 -27.15 -15.77
C ILE A 24 -23.71 -26.18 -15.43
N ILE A 25 -23.65 -24.94 -15.88
CA ILE A 25 -24.73 -23.97 -15.69
C ILE A 25 -26.05 -24.50 -16.28
N GLY A 26 -26.02 -25.06 -17.49
CA GLY A 26 -27.20 -25.64 -18.14
C GLY A 26 -27.77 -26.87 -17.43
N GLN A 27 -26.97 -27.55 -16.60
CA GLN A 27 -27.40 -28.73 -15.81
C GLN A 27 -27.78 -28.40 -14.37
N SER A 28 -27.55 -27.15 -13.93
CA SER A 28 -27.78 -26.73 -12.54
C SER A 28 -29.26 -26.60 -12.21
N ASP A 29 -29.64 -27.10 -11.02
CA ASP A 29 -30.97 -26.90 -10.44
C ASP A 29 -31.12 -25.55 -9.78
N CYS A 30 -29.98 -24.98 -9.29
CA CYS A 30 -29.94 -23.67 -8.63
C CYS A 30 -28.72 -22.86 -9.08
N LEU A 31 -28.96 -21.58 -9.42
CA LEU A 31 -27.94 -20.58 -9.74
C LEU A 31 -27.95 -19.49 -8.68
N ILE A 32 -26.80 -19.22 -8.07
CA ILE A 32 -26.62 -18.19 -7.03
C ILE A 32 -25.57 -17.19 -7.50
N GLY A 33 -25.81 -15.90 -7.35
CA GLY A 33 -24.84 -14.87 -7.75
C GLY A 33 -25.42 -13.48 -7.77
N ALA A 34 -24.65 -12.48 -8.16
CA ALA A 34 -25.15 -11.13 -8.36
C ALA A 34 -26.18 -11.11 -9.49
N LYS A 35 -27.19 -10.23 -9.40
CA LYS A 35 -28.28 -10.12 -10.37
C LYS A 35 -27.76 -10.10 -11.82
N ARG A 36 -26.78 -9.23 -12.11
CA ARG A 36 -26.17 -9.10 -13.45
C ARG A 36 -25.53 -10.40 -13.96
N MET A 37 -24.99 -11.23 -13.07
CA MET A 37 -24.36 -12.51 -13.44
C MET A 37 -25.41 -13.57 -13.74
N LEU A 38 -26.51 -13.58 -13.00
CA LEU A 38 -27.65 -14.44 -13.26
C LEU A 38 -28.31 -14.11 -14.59
N GLU A 39 -28.38 -12.82 -14.96
CA GLU A 39 -28.94 -12.35 -16.22
C GLU A 39 -28.06 -12.65 -17.44
N SER A 40 -26.75 -12.86 -17.24
CA SER A 40 -25.78 -13.14 -18.32
C SER A 40 -25.65 -14.61 -18.69
N VAL A 41 -26.39 -15.52 -18.06
CA VAL A 41 -26.32 -16.95 -18.32
C VAL A 41 -27.70 -17.53 -18.61
N GLU A 42 -27.75 -18.52 -19.50
CA GLU A 42 -28.98 -19.19 -19.92
C GLU A 42 -29.18 -20.49 -19.11
N ASN A 43 -30.24 -20.57 -18.38
CA ASN A 43 -30.84 -21.78 -17.80
C ASN A 43 -32.21 -21.42 -17.20
N ASP A 44 -33.27 -21.62 -17.98
CA ASP A 44 -34.64 -21.27 -17.58
C ASP A 44 -35.27 -22.21 -16.56
N ARG A 45 -34.64 -23.37 -16.31
CA ARG A 45 -35.14 -24.38 -15.36
C ARG A 45 -34.62 -24.16 -13.95
N ALA A 46 -33.48 -23.49 -13.80
CA ALA A 46 -32.83 -23.32 -12.52
C ALA A 46 -33.50 -22.27 -11.64
N VAL A 47 -33.60 -22.54 -10.36
CA VAL A 47 -33.92 -21.54 -9.34
C VAL A 47 -32.81 -20.49 -9.33
N ARG A 48 -33.16 -19.21 -9.43
CA ARG A 48 -32.18 -18.09 -9.43
C ARG A 48 -32.25 -17.35 -8.11
N ILE A 49 -31.13 -17.31 -7.39
CA ILE A 49 -31.02 -16.63 -6.09
C ILE A 49 -29.98 -15.51 -6.19
N SER A 50 -30.45 -14.26 -6.07
CA SER A 50 -29.56 -13.09 -6.10
C SER A 50 -28.94 -12.86 -4.73
N SER A 51 -27.64 -13.19 -4.59
CA SER A 51 -26.85 -12.90 -3.40
C SER A 51 -25.36 -12.79 -3.72
N ILE A 52 -24.66 -11.93 -2.94
CA ILE A 52 -23.22 -11.71 -3.04
C ILE A 52 -22.48 -11.93 -1.70
N LYS A 53 -23.22 -12.04 -0.60
CA LYS A 53 -22.63 -12.22 0.73
C LYS A 53 -22.45 -13.72 1.03
N ASN A 54 -21.28 -14.07 1.57
CA ASN A 54 -20.94 -15.47 1.81
C ASN A 54 -21.97 -16.19 2.70
N GLU A 55 -22.44 -15.54 3.75
CA GLU A 55 -23.42 -16.12 4.69
C GLU A 55 -24.76 -16.39 4.01
N GLU A 56 -25.23 -15.47 3.18
CA GLU A 56 -26.47 -15.61 2.42
C GLU A 56 -26.35 -16.71 1.35
N ILE A 57 -25.20 -16.80 0.67
CA ILE A 57 -24.91 -17.86 -0.32
C ILE A 57 -24.92 -19.23 0.37
N VAL A 58 -24.23 -19.37 1.50
CA VAL A 58 -24.22 -20.63 2.28
C VAL A 58 -25.61 -20.99 2.76
N SER A 59 -26.38 -20.03 3.28
CA SER A 59 -27.78 -20.26 3.68
C SER A 59 -28.65 -20.70 2.51
N ALA A 60 -28.49 -20.11 1.34
CA ALA A 60 -29.20 -20.49 0.13
C ALA A 60 -28.85 -21.92 -0.31
N ILE A 61 -27.59 -22.31 -0.23
CA ILE A 61 -27.11 -23.68 -0.53
C ILE A 61 -27.76 -24.69 0.43
N LEU A 62 -27.80 -24.40 1.72
CA LEU A 62 -28.39 -25.30 2.73
C LEU A 62 -29.91 -25.50 2.56
N GLN A 63 -30.60 -24.58 1.91
CA GLN A 63 -32.03 -24.67 1.64
C GLN A 63 -32.36 -25.53 0.38
N GLN A 64 -31.34 -25.91 -0.41
CA GLN A 64 -31.58 -26.73 -1.60
C GLN A 64 -31.67 -28.25 -1.24
N PRO A 65 -32.39 -29.04 -2.06
CA PRO A 65 -32.43 -30.49 -1.91
C PRO A 65 -31.04 -31.13 -1.92
N GLN A 66 -30.88 -32.25 -1.20
CA GLN A 66 -29.56 -32.87 -0.99
C GLN A 66 -28.87 -33.39 -2.28
N ASP A 67 -29.64 -33.67 -3.33
CA ASP A 67 -29.11 -34.20 -4.60
C ASP A 67 -29.01 -33.11 -5.70
N SER A 68 -29.18 -31.84 -5.33
CA SER A 68 -29.15 -30.71 -6.27
C SER A 68 -27.76 -30.40 -6.81
N ILE A 69 -27.71 -30.00 -8.05
CA ILE A 69 -26.55 -29.33 -8.68
C ILE A 69 -26.68 -27.82 -8.50
N ILE A 70 -25.77 -27.26 -7.72
CA ILE A 70 -25.80 -25.84 -7.35
C ILE A 70 -24.58 -25.14 -7.94
N SER A 71 -24.81 -24.10 -8.75
CA SER A 71 -23.76 -23.26 -9.31
C SER A 71 -23.76 -21.86 -8.71
N VAL A 72 -22.64 -21.47 -8.10
CA VAL A 72 -22.41 -20.13 -7.61
C VAL A 72 -21.57 -19.38 -8.66
N LEU A 73 -22.16 -18.34 -9.24
CA LEU A 73 -21.57 -17.57 -10.31
C LEU A 73 -20.69 -16.44 -9.75
N LEU A 74 -19.45 -16.39 -10.22
CA LEU A 74 -18.45 -15.39 -9.80
C LEU A 74 -17.93 -14.64 -11.04
N SER A 75 -17.70 -13.35 -10.91
CA SER A 75 -17.17 -12.53 -12.00
C SER A 75 -15.71 -12.90 -12.28
N GLY A 76 -15.33 -12.89 -13.55
CA GLY A 76 -13.97 -13.19 -14.00
C GLY A 76 -13.57 -14.66 -13.78
N ASP A 77 -12.40 -14.87 -13.24
CA ASP A 77 -11.84 -16.16 -12.85
C ASP A 77 -11.90 -16.38 -11.34
N VAL A 78 -12.13 -17.60 -10.92
CA VAL A 78 -12.25 -18.00 -9.50
C VAL A 78 -10.96 -17.81 -8.70
N GLY A 79 -9.81 -17.78 -9.35
CA GLY A 79 -8.48 -17.60 -8.75
C GLY A 79 -7.98 -16.16 -8.79
N PHE A 80 -8.65 -15.27 -9.54
CA PHE A 80 -8.14 -13.91 -9.77
C PHE A 80 -8.96 -12.86 -9.00
N TYR A 81 -8.48 -12.44 -7.83
CA TYR A 81 -9.13 -11.45 -6.94
C TYR A 81 -10.62 -11.75 -6.67
N SER A 82 -10.97 -13.02 -6.64
CA SER A 82 -12.33 -13.51 -6.50
C SER A 82 -12.73 -13.77 -5.05
N ALA A 83 -14.03 -13.68 -4.77
CA ALA A 83 -14.61 -14.10 -3.50
C ALA A 83 -14.52 -15.64 -3.25
N ALA A 84 -14.20 -16.42 -4.28
CA ALA A 84 -14.14 -17.89 -4.21
C ALA A 84 -13.31 -18.41 -3.04
N LYS A 85 -12.14 -17.81 -2.75
CA LYS A 85 -11.25 -18.27 -1.66
C LYS A 85 -11.94 -18.27 -0.30
N LYS A 86 -12.64 -17.19 0.05
CA LYS A 86 -13.38 -17.08 1.32
C LYS A 86 -14.61 -17.99 1.31
N LEU A 87 -15.34 -17.99 0.21
CA LEU A 87 -16.57 -18.78 0.06
C LEU A 87 -16.29 -20.28 0.14
N CYS A 88 -15.19 -20.78 -0.44
CA CYS A 88 -14.75 -22.17 -0.28
C CYS A 88 -14.58 -22.56 1.19
N GLY A 89 -13.96 -21.69 1.99
CA GLY A 89 -13.80 -21.90 3.43
C GLY A 89 -15.15 -22.03 4.13
N CYS A 90 -16.06 -21.08 3.87
CA CYS A 90 -17.40 -21.08 4.47
C CYS A 90 -18.22 -22.32 4.07
N ILE A 91 -18.21 -22.72 2.80
CA ILE A 91 -18.93 -23.90 2.32
C ILE A 91 -18.40 -25.19 2.98
N ARG A 92 -17.07 -25.36 3.02
CA ARG A 92 -16.45 -26.56 3.64
C ARG A 92 -16.74 -26.68 5.13
N GLN A 93 -16.90 -25.56 5.84
CA GLN A 93 -17.23 -25.55 7.26
C GLN A 93 -18.72 -25.79 7.54
N SER A 94 -19.60 -25.31 6.67
CA SER A 94 -21.04 -25.25 6.95
C SER A 94 -21.86 -26.36 6.23
N VAL A 95 -21.36 -26.91 5.10
CA VAL A 95 -22.10 -27.89 4.29
C VAL A 95 -21.40 -29.22 4.35
N ALA A 96 -21.83 -30.05 5.29
CA ALA A 96 -21.24 -31.38 5.51
C ALA A 96 -21.40 -32.28 4.27
N GLY A 97 -20.30 -32.90 3.81
CA GLY A 97 -20.27 -33.85 2.71
C GLY A 97 -20.50 -33.28 1.32
N ALA A 98 -20.50 -31.94 1.15
CA ALA A 98 -20.62 -31.29 -0.15
C ALA A 98 -19.44 -31.64 -1.08
N LYS A 99 -19.76 -32.00 -2.32
CA LYS A 99 -18.76 -32.08 -3.39
C LYS A 99 -18.58 -30.67 -4.00
N LEU A 100 -17.49 -30.00 -3.62
CA LEU A 100 -17.18 -28.65 -4.07
C LEU A 100 -16.12 -28.69 -5.18
N GLU A 101 -16.44 -28.10 -6.32
CA GLU A 101 -15.53 -27.95 -7.45
C GLU A 101 -15.46 -26.47 -7.92
N LEU A 102 -14.26 -26.03 -8.32
CA LEU A 102 -14.00 -24.72 -8.87
C LEU A 102 -13.84 -24.82 -10.39
N ILE A 103 -14.57 -24.00 -11.12
CA ILE A 103 -14.52 -23.93 -12.59
C ILE A 103 -13.90 -22.59 -12.98
N CYS A 104 -12.75 -22.63 -13.65
CA CYS A 104 -12.06 -21.41 -14.09
C CYS A 104 -12.89 -20.63 -15.14
N GLY A 105 -12.67 -19.33 -15.16
CA GLY A 105 -13.21 -18.40 -16.15
C GLY A 105 -12.11 -17.53 -16.75
N ILE A 106 -12.45 -16.72 -17.74
CA ILE A 106 -11.54 -15.73 -18.31
C ILE A 106 -11.51 -14.51 -17.38
N SER A 107 -10.31 -14.16 -16.88
CA SER A 107 -10.14 -12.97 -16.04
C SER A 107 -10.12 -11.69 -16.87
N SER A 108 -10.42 -10.54 -16.23
CA SER A 108 -10.27 -9.22 -16.87
C SER A 108 -8.82 -8.95 -17.30
N LEU A 109 -7.83 -9.52 -16.61
CA LEU A 109 -6.43 -9.45 -16.99
C LEU A 109 -6.20 -10.09 -18.37
N GLN A 110 -6.59 -11.35 -18.53
CA GLN A 110 -6.41 -12.09 -19.79
C GLN A 110 -7.15 -11.42 -20.95
N TYR A 111 -8.42 -11.06 -20.72
CA TYR A 111 -9.24 -10.42 -21.74
C TYR A 111 -8.68 -9.06 -22.17
N PHE A 112 -8.34 -8.21 -21.21
CA PHE A 112 -7.85 -6.87 -21.49
C PHE A 112 -6.49 -6.89 -22.18
N CYS A 113 -5.56 -7.73 -21.71
CA CYS A 113 -4.26 -7.88 -22.34
C CYS A 113 -4.38 -8.36 -23.81
N ALA A 114 -5.29 -9.28 -24.10
CA ALA A 114 -5.56 -9.70 -25.47
C ALA A 114 -6.12 -8.54 -26.33
N LYS A 115 -6.98 -7.69 -25.78
CA LYS A 115 -7.55 -6.52 -26.48
C LYS A 115 -6.53 -5.44 -26.81
N ILE A 116 -5.52 -5.26 -25.97
CA ILE A 116 -4.44 -4.28 -26.18
C ILE A 116 -3.15 -4.92 -26.74
N GLU A 117 -3.23 -6.15 -27.20
CA GLU A 117 -2.14 -6.89 -27.86
C GLU A 117 -0.85 -6.95 -27.02
N THR A 118 -1.01 -7.16 -25.69
CA THR A 118 0.13 -7.23 -24.77
C THR A 118 0.18 -8.55 -24.03
N SER A 119 1.39 -9.01 -23.68
CA SER A 119 1.59 -10.16 -22.77
C SER A 119 1.32 -9.75 -21.32
N TRP A 120 0.90 -10.71 -20.50
CA TRP A 120 0.62 -10.48 -19.08
C TRP A 120 1.56 -11.25 -18.14
N ASP A 121 2.51 -12.01 -18.68
CA ASP A 121 3.48 -12.81 -17.91
C ASP A 121 4.52 -11.94 -17.19
N ASP A 122 4.79 -10.74 -17.68
CA ASP A 122 5.70 -9.75 -17.09
C ASP A 122 4.99 -8.65 -16.28
N LEU A 123 3.65 -8.71 -16.17
CA LEU A 123 2.86 -7.73 -15.46
C LEU A 123 2.84 -7.97 -13.94
N LYS A 124 3.13 -6.92 -13.17
CA LYS A 124 2.79 -6.91 -11.75
C LYS A 124 1.31 -6.58 -11.58
N VAL A 125 0.57 -7.50 -10.98
CA VAL A 125 -0.87 -7.30 -10.74
C VAL A 125 -1.11 -6.65 -9.38
N ILE A 126 -1.91 -5.58 -9.36
CA ILE A 126 -2.30 -4.81 -8.18
C ILE A 126 -3.80 -4.57 -8.19
N SER A 127 -4.43 -4.60 -7.03
CA SER A 127 -5.82 -4.20 -6.88
C SER A 127 -5.94 -3.00 -5.96
N VAL A 128 -6.56 -1.93 -6.43
CA VAL A 128 -6.99 -0.79 -5.62
C VAL A 128 -8.51 -0.83 -5.36
N HIS A 129 -9.17 -1.93 -5.74
CA HIS A 129 -10.59 -2.17 -5.46
C HIS A 129 -10.78 -2.53 -3.99
N GLY A 130 -11.29 -1.59 -3.20
CA GLY A 130 -11.50 -1.76 -1.76
C GLY A 130 -10.21 -1.96 -0.94
N ARG A 131 -9.06 -1.54 -1.48
CA ARG A 131 -7.73 -1.64 -0.84
C ARG A 131 -6.91 -0.41 -1.17
N GLU A 132 -6.01 -0.04 -0.28
CA GLU A 132 -4.98 0.96 -0.56
C GLU A 132 -3.71 0.26 -1.05
N ASN A 133 -3.21 0.69 -2.21
CA ASN A 133 -1.94 0.23 -2.78
C ASN A 133 -1.21 1.40 -3.45
N ASN A 134 0.11 1.40 -3.37
CA ASN A 134 0.95 2.41 -3.98
C ASN A 134 1.28 2.04 -5.43
N VAL A 135 0.34 2.34 -6.36
CA VAL A 135 0.51 2.05 -7.79
C VAL A 135 1.75 2.74 -8.38
N PRO A 136 2.02 4.05 -8.12
CA PRO A 136 3.24 4.70 -8.61
C PRO A 136 4.53 3.97 -8.23
N ALA A 137 4.68 3.57 -6.97
CA ALA A 137 5.85 2.82 -6.52
C ALA A 137 5.99 1.46 -7.25
N ALA A 138 4.87 0.79 -7.50
CA ALA A 138 4.89 -0.45 -8.26
C ALA A 138 5.30 -0.24 -9.72
N VAL A 139 4.84 0.83 -10.37
CA VAL A 139 5.27 1.18 -11.74
C VAL A 139 6.77 1.46 -11.77
N GLN A 140 7.30 2.20 -10.80
CA GLN A 140 8.74 2.46 -10.69
C GLN A 140 9.55 1.18 -10.47
N LYS A 141 9.03 0.25 -9.67
CA LYS A 141 9.73 -1.02 -9.34
C LYS A 141 9.67 -2.03 -10.48
N PHE A 142 8.51 -2.23 -11.06
CA PHE A 142 8.27 -3.32 -12.02
C PHE A 142 8.23 -2.86 -13.48
N GLY A 143 8.00 -1.58 -13.74
CA GLY A 143 7.91 -0.98 -15.08
C GLY A 143 6.55 -1.21 -15.73
N LYS A 144 5.95 -2.40 -15.58
CA LYS A 144 4.68 -2.77 -16.19
C LYS A 144 3.72 -3.33 -15.15
N VAL A 145 2.54 -2.72 -15.02
CA VAL A 145 1.59 -3.01 -13.92
C VAL A 145 0.17 -3.12 -14.47
N PHE A 146 -0.54 -4.18 -14.08
CA PHE A 146 -1.99 -4.27 -14.25
C PHE A 146 -2.69 -3.84 -12.98
N VAL A 147 -3.70 -2.97 -13.08
CA VAL A 147 -4.43 -2.43 -11.93
C VAL A 147 -5.92 -2.73 -12.05
N LEU A 148 -6.48 -3.37 -11.03
CA LEU A 148 -7.92 -3.46 -10.81
C LEU A 148 -8.36 -2.20 -10.06
N THR A 149 -9.18 -1.35 -10.71
CA THR A 149 -9.72 -0.13 -10.11
C THR A 149 -11.07 -0.38 -9.41
N GLY A 150 -11.62 0.64 -8.78
CA GLY A 150 -12.92 0.57 -8.11
C GLY A 150 -13.52 1.95 -7.88
N SER A 151 -14.68 2.01 -7.22
CA SER A 151 -15.38 3.26 -6.95
C SER A 151 -14.60 4.23 -6.04
N ASN A 152 -13.80 3.69 -5.12
CA ASN A 152 -13.02 4.51 -4.18
C ASN A 152 -11.71 5.05 -4.79
N GLN A 153 -11.21 4.41 -5.84
CA GLN A 153 -10.02 4.83 -6.57
C GLN A 153 -10.19 4.46 -8.04
N THR A 154 -10.61 5.44 -8.82
CA THR A 154 -10.86 5.30 -10.27
C THR A 154 -9.56 5.32 -11.07
N ALA A 155 -9.63 4.98 -12.36
CA ALA A 155 -8.50 5.07 -13.28
C ALA A 155 -7.95 6.51 -13.37
N GLY A 156 -8.81 7.52 -13.35
CA GLY A 156 -8.40 8.92 -13.32
C GLY A 156 -7.63 9.30 -12.04
N ASP A 157 -8.03 8.75 -10.90
CA ASP A 157 -7.31 9.00 -9.63
C ASP A 157 -5.93 8.34 -9.62
N VAL A 158 -5.81 7.16 -10.21
CA VAL A 158 -4.51 6.49 -10.42
C VAL A 158 -3.63 7.34 -11.33
N CYS A 159 -4.14 7.87 -12.46
CA CYS A 159 -3.39 8.75 -13.35
C CYS A 159 -2.93 10.03 -12.63
N LYS A 160 -3.81 10.68 -11.83
CA LYS A 160 -3.42 11.82 -10.99
C LYS A 160 -2.32 11.48 -9.98
N ALA A 161 -2.37 10.26 -9.41
CA ALA A 161 -1.33 9.80 -8.51
C ALA A 161 0.00 9.61 -9.26
N LEU A 162 -0.01 9.00 -10.45
CA LEU A 162 1.17 8.85 -11.30
C LEU A 162 1.82 10.21 -11.59
N CYS A 163 1.03 11.22 -11.99
CA CYS A 163 1.54 12.57 -12.24
C CYS A 163 2.19 13.20 -11.00
N ARG A 164 1.54 13.07 -9.83
CA ARG A 164 2.11 13.57 -8.56
C ARG A 164 3.43 12.91 -8.17
N TYR A 165 3.67 11.70 -8.64
CA TYR A 165 4.89 10.94 -8.38
C TYR A 165 5.90 11.00 -9.55
N GLY A 166 5.79 11.99 -10.46
CA GLY A 166 6.73 12.21 -11.54
C GLY A 166 6.69 11.17 -12.66
N LEU A 167 5.55 10.50 -12.82
CA LEU A 167 5.28 9.50 -13.87
C LEU A 167 4.23 10.01 -14.86
N SER A 168 4.24 11.30 -15.18
CA SER A 168 3.30 11.92 -16.13
C SER A 168 3.38 11.33 -17.53
N ASP A 169 4.56 10.87 -17.93
CA ASP A 169 4.87 10.28 -19.23
C ASP A 169 4.59 8.76 -19.30
N ALA A 170 4.16 8.14 -18.20
CA ALA A 170 3.81 6.71 -18.21
C ALA A 170 2.66 6.45 -19.17
N LEU A 171 2.81 5.42 -20.01
CA LEU A 171 1.76 5.00 -20.94
C LEU A 171 0.69 4.21 -20.19
N VAL A 172 -0.55 4.55 -20.42
CA VAL A 172 -1.70 3.98 -19.71
C VAL A 172 -2.75 3.52 -20.71
N TRP A 173 -3.21 2.30 -20.56
CA TRP A 173 -4.41 1.77 -21.20
C TRP A 173 -5.47 1.60 -20.13
N VAL A 174 -6.70 2.03 -20.41
CA VAL A 174 -7.85 1.87 -19.53
C VAL A 174 -8.93 1.11 -20.27
N GLY A 175 -9.34 -0.04 -19.73
CA GLY A 175 -10.47 -0.82 -20.24
C GLY A 175 -11.69 -0.65 -19.33
N GLU A 176 -12.76 -0.09 -19.84
CA GLU A 176 -14.02 0.17 -19.15
C GLU A 176 -15.08 -0.80 -19.65
N GLU A 177 -15.94 -1.30 -18.75
CA GLU A 177 -17.09 -2.16 -19.07
C GLU A 177 -16.71 -3.32 -20.03
N LEU A 178 -15.55 -3.94 -19.78
CA LEU A 178 -15.00 -4.98 -20.66
C LEU A 178 -15.99 -6.11 -20.89
N SER A 179 -16.13 -6.50 -22.16
CA SER A 179 -17.06 -7.50 -22.70
C SER A 179 -18.54 -7.12 -22.71
N TYR A 180 -18.91 -5.97 -22.19
CA TYR A 180 -20.28 -5.42 -22.31
C TYR A 180 -20.45 -4.60 -23.59
N PRO A 181 -21.69 -4.32 -24.05
CA PRO A 181 -21.92 -3.49 -25.22
C PRO A 181 -21.31 -2.08 -25.14
N GLN A 182 -21.05 -1.60 -23.93
CA GLN A 182 -20.45 -0.30 -23.64
C GLN A 182 -18.92 -0.37 -23.50
N GLU A 183 -18.32 -1.51 -23.83
CA GLU A 183 -16.85 -1.69 -23.77
C GLU A 183 -16.13 -0.51 -24.44
N LYS A 184 -15.21 0.09 -23.68
CA LYS A 184 -14.40 1.20 -24.18
C LYS A 184 -12.96 1.01 -23.75
N ILE A 185 -12.04 1.20 -24.68
CA ILE A 185 -10.61 1.19 -24.42
C ILE A 185 -10.07 2.58 -24.69
N SER A 186 -9.42 3.18 -23.70
CA SER A 186 -8.74 4.47 -23.78
C SER A 186 -7.24 4.26 -23.63
N HIS A 187 -6.44 5.02 -24.35
CA HIS A 187 -4.98 4.97 -24.33
C HIS A 187 -4.43 6.39 -24.35
N GLY A 188 -3.31 6.62 -23.65
CA GLY A 188 -2.60 7.89 -23.59
C GLY A 188 -1.57 7.91 -22.46
N THR A 189 -0.94 9.05 -22.25
CA THR A 189 -0.07 9.25 -21.08
C THR A 189 -0.89 9.44 -19.80
N ALA A 190 -0.26 9.22 -18.64
CA ALA A 190 -0.91 9.47 -17.35
C ALA A 190 -1.40 10.92 -17.25
N GLU A 191 -0.66 11.89 -17.80
CA GLU A 191 -1.05 13.31 -17.83
C GLU A 191 -2.31 13.53 -18.66
N GLU A 192 -2.36 13.00 -19.89
CA GLU A 192 -3.53 13.14 -20.80
C GLU A 192 -4.80 12.51 -20.24
N LEU A 193 -4.66 11.45 -19.45
CA LEU A 193 -5.79 10.71 -18.87
C LEU A 193 -6.18 11.20 -17.47
N SER A 194 -5.34 11.95 -16.78
CA SER A 194 -5.57 12.39 -15.40
C SER A 194 -6.80 13.27 -15.21
N GLY A 195 -7.18 14.02 -16.23
CA GLY A 195 -8.38 14.89 -16.22
C GLY A 195 -9.67 14.19 -16.65
N ARG A 196 -9.61 12.92 -17.08
CA ARG A 196 -10.79 12.19 -17.59
C ARG A 196 -11.55 11.48 -16.48
N THR A 197 -12.86 11.36 -16.67
CA THR A 197 -13.72 10.52 -15.83
C THR A 197 -13.84 9.14 -16.46
N PHE A 198 -13.72 8.09 -15.64
CA PHE A 198 -13.80 6.70 -16.04
C PHE A 198 -14.87 5.96 -15.23
N SER A 199 -15.41 4.88 -15.80
CA SER A 199 -16.30 3.97 -15.08
C SER A 199 -15.61 3.38 -13.85
N SER A 200 -16.40 3.11 -12.82
CA SER A 200 -15.91 2.36 -11.65
C SER A 200 -15.62 0.88 -11.98
N LEU A 201 -16.18 0.35 -13.07
CA LEU A 201 -15.89 -0.97 -13.59
C LEU A 201 -14.81 -0.85 -14.67
N ALA A 202 -13.58 -0.62 -14.24
CA ALA A 202 -12.45 -0.46 -15.13
C ALA A 202 -11.22 -1.21 -14.65
N VAL A 203 -10.33 -1.49 -15.58
CA VAL A 203 -8.98 -2.01 -15.34
C VAL A 203 -7.97 -1.18 -16.11
N MET A 204 -6.71 -1.24 -15.71
CA MET A 204 -5.63 -0.49 -16.36
C MET A 204 -4.43 -1.39 -16.61
N VAL A 205 -3.69 -1.11 -17.68
CA VAL A 205 -2.29 -1.48 -17.84
C VAL A 205 -1.48 -0.20 -17.89
N ILE A 206 -0.41 -0.15 -17.13
CA ILE A 206 0.46 1.02 -17.02
C ILE A 206 1.88 0.57 -17.34
N GLU A 207 2.52 1.25 -18.28
CA GLU A 207 3.93 1.06 -18.64
C GLU A 207 4.69 2.36 -18.33
N GLY A 208 5.63 2.28 -17.40
CA GLY A 208 6.49 3.39 -17.01
C GLY A 208 7.95 2.99 -17.01
N LYS A 209 8.82 3.97 -16.94
CA LYS A 209 10.26 3.69 -16.79
C LYS A 209 10.50 3.05 -15.44
N LYS A 210 11.13 1.88 -15.42
CA LYS A 210 11.72 1.37 -14.19
C LYS A 210 12.73 2.40 -13.72
N VAL A 211 12.56 2.87 -12.51
CA VAL A 211 13.64 3.61 -11.85
C VAL A 211 14.71 2.55 -11.56
N PRO A 212 15.95 2.68 -12.06
CA PRO A 212 17.01 1.77 -11.68
C PRO A 212 17.02 1.65 -10.17
N GLN A 213 17.09 0.43 -9.65
CA GLN A 213 17.45 0.28 -8.25
C GLN A 213 18.79 1.01 -8.13
N THR A 214 18.80 2.10 -7.37
CA THR A 214 20.06 2.79 -7.10
C THR A 214 21.00 1.73 -6.53
N ASP A 215 22.22 1.63 -7.06
CA ASP A 215 23.27 0.74 -6.54
C ASP A 215 23.67 1.14 -5.11
N TYR A 216 23.00 2.15 -4.55
CA TYR A 216 23.16 2.61 -3.19
C TYR A 216 22.32 1.78 -2.23
N PRO A 217 22.86 1.44 -1.06
CA PRO A 217 22.10 0.85 0.02
C PRO A 217 20.93 1.76 0.42
N ALA A 218 19.81 1.21 0.86
CA ALA A 218 18.65 2.01 1.28
C ALA A 218 18.94 2.84 2.55
N ILE A 219 19.96 2.48 3.31
CA ILE A 219 20.36 3.09 4.60
C ILE A 219 21.86 3.39 4.58
N GLY A 220 22.24 4.52 5.17
CA GLY A 220 23.64 4.89 5.39
C GLY A 220 24.23 5.81 4.35
N PHE A 221 23.43 6.62 3.67
CA PHE A 221 23.94 7.67 2.80
C PHE A 221 24.82 8.66 3.55
N ALA A 222 25.92 9.06 2.91
CA ALA A 222 26.80 10.10 3.46
C ALA A 222 26.06 11.43 3.62
N ASP A 223 26.40 12.17 4.69
CA ASP A 223 25.76 13.45 5.01
C ASP A 223 25.90 14.48 3.87
N GLU A 224 27.01 14.42 3.14
CA GLU A 224 27.36 15.31 2.03
C GLU A 224 26.49 15.13 0.80
N MET A 225 25.79 13.99 0.69
CA MET A 225 24.85 13.73 -0.42
C MET A 225 23.55 14.53 -0.29
N PHE A 226 23.24 15.02 0.91
CA PHE A 226 22.01 15.78 1.16
C PHE A 226 22.22 17.28 1.00
N LEU A 227 21.35 17.96 0.27
CA LEU A 227 21.31 19.40 0.20
C LEU A 227 20.84 19.98 1.54
N ARG A 228 21.60 20.92 2.10
CA ARG A 228 21.37 21.46 3.46
C ARG A 228 21.29 22.98 3.54
N ASN A 229 21.80 23.68 2.54
CA ASN A 229 21.95 25.13 2.61
C ASN A 229 20.81 25.85 1.90
N THR A 230 20.18 26.80 2.60
CA THR A 230 19.19 27.73 2.08
C THR A 230 19.57 29.12 2.51
N GLU A 231 19.80 30.05 1.59
CA GLU A 231 20.02 31.49 1.85
C GLU A 231 20.91 31.80 3.07
N GLY A 232 22.06 31.12 3.17
CA GLY A 232 23.03 31.33 4.27
C GLY A 232 22.69 30.63 5.59
N LYS A 233 21.61 29.86 5.68
CA LYS A 233 21.26 29.02 6.84
C LYS A 233 21.41 27.55 6.51
N THR A 234 21.92 26.79 7.47
CA THR A 234 22.03 25.32 7.36
C THR A 234 20.85 24.66 8.03
N VAL A 235 20.10 23.85 7.27
CA VAL A 235 18.98 23.05 7.80
C VAL A 235 19.52 21.92 8.67
N PRO A 236 18.95 21.69 9.88
CA PRO A 236 19.33 20.58 10.74
C PRO A 236 19.17 19.22 10.03
N MET A 237 20.06 18.27 10.35
CA MET A 237 20.04 16.94 9.78
C MET A 237 20.55 15.92 10.79
N THR A 238 19.84 14.80 10.92
CA THR A 238 20.31 13.63 11.66
C THR A 238 21.54 13.06 10.97
N LYS A 239 22.65 12.95 11.70
CA LYS A 239 23.93 12.50 11.16
C LYS A 239 23.87 11.02 10.75
N GLN A 240 24.69 10.65 9.76
CA GLN A 240 24.71 9.31 9.16
C GLN A 240 24.69 8.18 10.18
N GLU A 241 25.58 8.20 11.18
CA GLU A 241 25.70 7.16 12.19
C GLU A 241 24.45 7.06 13.06
N ILE A 242 23.90 8.21 13.46
CA ILE A 242 22.68 8.28 14.28
C ILE A 242 21.47 7.84 13.45
N ARG A 243 21.40 8.26 12.19
CA ARG A 243 20.34 7.90 11.24
C ARG A 243 20.32 6.40 10.98
N ALA A 244 21.49 5.80 10.73
CA ALA A 244 21.61 4.35 10.52
C ALA A 244 21.13 3.54 11.74
N VAL A 245 21.52 3.95 12.96
CA VAL A 245 21.07 3.28 14.18
C VAL A 245 19.57 3.50 14.38
N ALA A 246 19.05 4.72 14.20
CA ALA A 246 17.63 5.01 14.36
C ALA A 246 16.75 4.20 13.40
N LEU A 247 17.13 4.12 12.12
CA LEU A 247 16.41 3.34 11.11
C LEU A 247 16.49 1.82 11.38
N SER A 248 17.63 1.34 11.85
CA SER A 248 17.77 -0.05 12.31
C SER A 248 16.82 -0.37 13.47
N ARG A 249 16.62 0.58 14.41
CA ARG A 249 15.69 0.41 15.53
C ARG A 249 14.23 0.51 15.12
N LEU A 250 13.92 1.25 14.06
CA LEU A 250 12.56 1.33 13.49
C LEU A 250 12.11 0.00 12.88
N GLN A 251 13.00 -0.77 12.24
CA GLN A 251 12.68 -2.04 11.60
C GLN A 251 11.61 -1.92 10.49
N ILE A 252 11.73 -0.89 9.67
CA ILE A 252 10.77 -0.54 8.61
C ILE A 252 10.60 -1.70 7.62
N THR A 253 9.34 -2.05 7.34
CA THR A 253 8.97 -3.06 6.32
C THR A 253 8.67 -2.41 4.96
N GLU A 254 8.64 -3.22 3.88
CA GLU A 254 8.51 -2.73 2.51
C GLU A 254 7.21 -1.94 2.26
N ASP A 255 6.09 -2.35 2.86
CA ASP A 255 4.76 -1.75 2.62
C ASP A 255 4.33 -0.78 3.74
N ALA A 256 5.25 -0.34 4.58
CA ALA A 256 4.98 0.42 5.79
C ALA A 256 4.47 1.85 5.54
N CYS A 257 3.61 2.32 6.43
CA CYS A 257 3.28 3.72 6.62
C CYS A 257 4.21 4.32 7.67
N VAL A 258 5.07 5.25 7.27
CA VAL A 258 6.10 5.84 8.14
C VAL A 258 5.87 7.32 8.33
N TYR A 259 5.99 7.82 9.57
CA TYR A 259 6.04 9.25 9.86
C TYR A 259 7.48 9.64 10.24
N ASP A 260 7.93 10.77 9.71
CA ASP A 260 9.17 11.46 10.13
C ASP A 260 8.78 12.85 10.66
N VAL A 261 8.79 13.01 11.98
CA VAL A 261 8.38 14.22 12.67
C VAL A 261 9.60 15.10 12.95
N GLY A 262 9.61 16.30 12.37
CA GLY A 262 10.75 17.20 12.36
C GLY A 262 11.76 16.79 11.28
N ALA A 263 11.29 16.58 10.05
CA ALA A 263 12.06 15.97 8.97
C ALA A 263 13.32 16.74 8.55
N GLY A 264 13.36 18.06 8.74
CA GLY A 264 14.51 18.90 8.40
C GLY A 264 14.90 18.78 6.93
N THR A 265 16.09 18.25 6.65
CA THR A 265 16.55 17.97 5.27
C THR A 265 15.87 16.79 4.62
N GLY A 266 15.13 15.97 5.38
CA GLY A 266 14.51 14.73 4.92
C GLY A 266 15.46 13.52 4.89
N SER A 267 16.62 13.60 5.50
CA SER A 267 17.60 12.50 5.43
C SER A 267 17.04 11.18 5.99
N VAL A 268 16.28 11.22 7.09
CA VAL A 268 15.59 10.06 7.65
C VAL A 268 14.40 9.65 6.76
N SER A 269 13.57 10.62 6.36
CA SER A 269 12.42 10.38 5.48
C SER A 269 12.82 9.69 4.18
N ILE A 270 13.94 10.09 3.56
CA ILE A 270 14.43 9.56 2.29
C ILE A 270 14.89 8.11 2.47
N GLU A 271 15.73 7.82 3.46
CA GLU A 271 16.19 6.46 3.72
C GLU A 271 15.02 5.55 4.15
N ALA A 272 14.04 6.08 4.90
CA ALA A 272 12.80 5.38 5.20
C ALA A 272 11.98 5.09 3.93
N ALA A 273 11.87 6.06 3.01
CA ALA A 273 11.15 5.90 1.75
C ALA A 273 11.79 4.87 0.81
N LEU A 274 13.12 4.86 0.76
CA LEU A 274 13.88 3.87 -0.01
C LEU A 274 13.82 2.46 0.60
N THR A 275 13.54 2.36 1.90
CA THR A 275 13.29 1.09 2.60
C THR A 275 11.85 0.64 2.40
N ALA A 276 10.86 1.51 2.68
CA ALA A 276 9.43 1.26 2.52
C ALA A 276 8.95 1.52 1.08
N ARG A 277 9.53 0.86 0.09
CA ARG A 277 9.28 1.16 -1.33
C ARG A 277 7.82 0.96 -1.77
N GLY A 278 7.15 -0.04 -1.22
CA GLY A 278 5.73 -0.30 -1.46
C GLY A 278 4.79 0.55 -0.59
N GLY A 279 5.32 1.10 0.51
CA GLY A 279 4.61 1.90 1.48
C GLY A 279 4.59 3.40 1.18
N ARG A 280 4.41 4.19 2.25
CA ARG A 280 4.40 5.66 2.18
C ARG A 280 5.14 6.27 3.35
N VAL A 281 5.87 7.34 3.11
CA VAL A 281 6.52 8.14 4.15
C VAL A 281 5.90 9.54 4.19
N TYR A 282 5.52 9.99 5.36
CA TYR A 282 5.06 11.34 5.62
C TYR A 282 6.15 12.11 6.34
N ALA A 283 6.76 13.07 5.65
CA ALA A 283 7.79 13.94 6.18
C ALA A 283 7.16 15.24 6.70
N ILE A 284 7.06 15.37 8.01
CA ILE A 284 6.39 16.51 8.67
C ILE A 284 7.45 17.53 9.08
N GLU A 285 7.33 18.75 8.55
CA GLU A 285 8.25 19.84 8.85
C GLU A 285 7.48 21.16 8.96
N LYS A 286 7.78 21.95 10.00
CA LYS A 286 7.11 23.23 10.27
C LYS A 286 7.79 24.42 9.60
N ASN A 287 9.08 24.30 9.26
CA ASN A 287 9.85 25.39 8.67
C ASN A 287 9.74 25.36 7.14
N PRO A 288 9.13 26.39 6.50
CA PRO A 288 8.99 26.44 5.04
C PRO A 288 10.32 26.39 4.28
N GLN A 289 11.40 26.95 4.84
CA GLN A 289 12.73 26.91 4.22
C GLN A 289 13.31 25.48 4.22
N ALA A 290 13.07 24.71 5.28
CA ALA A 290 13.47 23.31 5.34
C ALA A 290 12.63 22.46 4.37
N VAL A 291 11.34 22.76 4.22
CA VAL A 291 10.45 22.09 3.25
C VAL A 291 10.95 22.25 1.82
N GLU A 292 11.49 23.40 1.44
CA GLU A 292 12.10 23.59 0.12
C GLU A 292 13.28 22.64 -0.11
N GLN A 293 14.17 22.50 0.88
CA GLN A 293 15.28 21.54 0.79
C GLN A 293 14.81 20.09 0.76
N LEU A 294 13.75 19.82 1.52
CA LEU A 294 13.11 18.51 1.56
C LEU A 294 12.59 18.09 0.16
N HIS A 295 11.96 19.02 -0.57
CA HIS A 295 11.55 18.79 -1.96
C HIS A 295 12.72 18.47 -2.87
N LYS A 296 13.80 19.30 -2.82
CA LYS A 296 14.99 19.09 -3.63
C LYS A 296 15.66 17.74 -3.35
N ASN A 297 15.80 17.39 -2.07
CA ASN A 297 16.36 16.10 -1.68
C ASN A 297 15.46 14.93 -2.09
N ARG A 298 14.12 15.04 -1.96
CA ARG A 298 13.19 14.01 -2.44
C ARG A 298 13.39 13.70 -3.93
N GLU A 299 13.55 14.74 -4.75
CA GLU A 299 13.78 14.59 -6.19
C GLU A 299 15.16 13.99 -6.47
N LEU A 300 16.20 14.49 -5.80
CA LEU A 300 17.58 14.01 -5.95
C LEU A 300 17.70 12.49 -5.70
N PHE A 301 17.03 11.99 -4.67
CA PHE A 301 17.07 10.57 -4.29
C PHE A 301 15.94 9.72 -4.91
N GLY A 302 15.05 10.31 -5.70
CA GLY A 302 13.91 9.60 -6.29
C GLY A 302 12.94 9.01 -5.27
N ALA A 303 12.83 9.61 -4.05
CA ALA A 303 11.98 9.15 -2.97
C ALA A 303 10.50 9.57 -3.20
N GLN A 304 9.90 9.08 -4.29
CA GLN A 304 8.59 9.54 -4.76
C GLN A 304 7.42 9.08 -3.89
N ASN A 305 7.59 8.02 -3.08
CA ASN A 305 6.62 7.57 -2.09
C ASN A 305 6.66 8.41 -0.78
N MET A 306 7.46 9.49 -0.74
CA MET A 306 7.52 10.43 0.36
C MET A 306 6.58 11.62 0.10
N GLN A 307 5.61 11.82 0.97
CA GLN A 307 4.74 13.00 1.00
C GLN A 307 5.26 14.01 2.02
N ILE A 308 5.42 15.25 1.58
CA ILE A 308 5.88 16.34 2.45
C ILE A 308 4.66 17.07 3.02
N VAL A 309 4.65 17.24 4.35
CA VAL A 309 3.56 17.87 5.10
C VAL A 309 4.12 19.09 5.82
N LEU A 310 3.80 20.28 5.31
CA LEU A 310 4.11 21.54 6.01
C LEU A 310 3.17 21.71 7.19
N GLY A 311 3.71 21.69 8.41
CA GLY A 311 2.91 21.84 9.63
C GLY A 311 3.63 21.39 10.87
N SER A 312 3.01 21.64 12.01
CA SER A 312 3.52 21.25 13.33
C SER A 312 2.77 20.02 13.84
N ALA A 313 3.52 19.03 14.37
CA ALA A 313 2.92 17.91 15.09
C ALA A 313 2.52 18.34 16.51
N PRO A 314 1.40 17.80 17.08
CA PRO A 314 0.61 16.69 16.54
C PRO A 314 -0.44 17.06 15.49
N GLN A 315 -0.80 18.34 15.31
CA GLN A 315 -1.93 18.78 14.46
C GLN A 315 -1.78 18.29 12.99
N ALA A 316 -0.56 18.38 12.44
CA ALA A 316 -0.29 17.91 11.09
C ALA A 316 -0.45 16.39 10.90
N LEU A 317 -0.46 15.62 11.98
CA LEU A 317 -0.62 14.17 11.95
C LEU A 317 -2.09 13.73 11.91
N LEU A 318 -3.03 14.59 12.34
CA LEU A 318 -4.45 14.23 12.47
C LEU A 318 -5.07 13.65 11.20
N PRO A 319 -4.91 14.29 9.99
CA PRO A 319 -5.54 13.80 8.75
C PRO A 319 -4.80 12.62 8.11
N LEU A 320 -3.63 12.23 8.61
CA LEU A 320 -2.81 11.19 8.01
C LEU A 320 -3.32 9.79 8.39
N PRO A 321 -3.10 8.75 7.56
CA PRO A 321 -3.44 7.37 7.91
C PRO A 321 -2.65 6.88 9.13
N ALA A 322 -3.10 5.82 9.79
CA ALA A 322 -2.40 5.24 10.94
C ALA A 322 -0.96 4.83 10.57
N PRO A 323 0.07 5.22 11.35
CA PRO A 323 1.45 4.87 11.07
C PRO A 323 1.79 3.48 11.60
N ASP A 324 2.67 2.75 10.89
CA ASP A 324 3.32 1.55 11.39
C ASP A 324 4.60 1.90 12.15
N PHE A 325 5.31 2.90 11.65
CA PHE A 325 6.59 3.37 12.21
C PHE A 325 6.62 4.89 12.28
N VAL A 326 7.20 5.41 13.37
CA VAL A 326 7.34 6.85 13.58
C VAL A 326 8.76 7.16 14.03
N PHE A 327 9.42 8.07 13.34
CA PHE A 327 10.64 8.70 13.79
C PHE A 327 10.32 10.11 14.28
N VAL A 328 10.87 10.48 15.44
CA VAL A 328 10.77 11.83 16.00
C VAL A 328 12.17 12.41 16.14
N GLY A 329 12.54 13.27 15.19
CA GLY A 329 13.81 14.01 15.19
C GLY A 329 13.72 15.35 15.92
N GLY A 330 12.51 15.87 16.11
CA GLY A 330 12.22 17.11 16.82
C GLY A 330 10.75 17.25 17.17
N SER A 331 10.42 17.26 18.45
CA SER A 331 9.04 17.36 18.96
C SER A 331 8.58 18.80 19.19
N SER A 332 9.50 19.75 19.28
CA SER A 332 9.21 21.15 19.68
C SER A 332 8.45 21.28 21.01
N GLY A 333 8.70 20.36 21.95
CA GLY A 333 8.05 20.31 23.27
C GLY A 333 6.68 19.62 23.30
N ASN A 334 6.29 18.96 22.20
CA ASN A 334 4.97 18.26 22.10
C ASN A 334 5.14 16.73 22.05
N LEU A 335 6.22 16.17 22.60
CA LEU A 335 6.51 14.73 22.49
C LEU A 335 5.38 13.86 23.03
N SER A 336 4.83 14.20 24.19
CA SER A 336 3.73 13.45 24.82
C SER A 336 2.50 13.37 23.91
N ASP A 337 2.04 14.50 23.38
CA ASP A 337 0.87 14.56 22.50
C ASP A 337 1.09 13.80 21.18
N ILE A 338 2.30 13.90 20.63
CA ILE A 338 2.69 13.16 19.40
C ILE A 338 2.61 11.66 19.64
N LEU A 339 3.19 11.18 20.73
CA LEU A 339 3.22 9.75 21.07
C LEU A 339 1.81 9.24 21.36
N GLN A 340 1.02 9.96 22.17
CA GLN A 340 -0.37 9.61 22.47
C GLN A 340 -1.20 9.48 21.20
N LEU A 341 -1.07 10.44 20.26
CA LEU A 341 -1.78 10.40 18.99
C LEU A 341 -1.34 9.20 18.12
N CYS A 342 -0.03 8.93 18.03
CA CYS A 342 0.46 7.80 17.23
C CYS A 342 -0.03 6.46 17.78
N PHE A 343 0.06 6.23 19.08
CA PHE A 343 -0.44 5.01 19.73
C PHE A 343 -1.97 4.89 19.69
N SER A 344 -2.70 6.01 19.71
CA SER A 344 -4.17 5.99 19.53
C SER A 344 -4.58 5.59 18.12
N LYS A 345 -3.82 6.00 17.10
CA LYS A 345 -4.04 5.62 15.68
C LYS A 345 -3.67 4.16 15.41
N ASN A 346 -2.56 3.70 15.96
CA ASN A 346 -2.08 2.33 15.85
C ASN A 346 -1.43 1.88 17.17
N PRO A 347 -2.08 1.09 18.00
CA PRO A 347 -1.49 0.57 19.24
C PRO A 347 -0.20 -0.24 19.04
N LYS A 348 0.02 -0.82 17.85
CA LYS A 348 1.22 -1.59 17.49
C LYS A 348 2.33 -0.75 16.86
N VAL A 349 2.16 0.57 16.79
CA VAL A 349 3.17 1.47 16.22
C VAL A 349 4.52 1.31 16.92
N ARG A 350 5.60 1.27 16.14
CA ARG A 350 6.96 1.37 16.67
C ARG A 350 7.46 2.80 16.50
N VAL A 351 7.89 3.41 17.60
CA VAL A 351 8.35 4.81 17.61
C VAL A 351 9.81 4.88 18.02
N VAL A 352 10.59 5.63 17.26
CA VAL A 352 11.99 5.97 17.61
C VAL A 352 12.09 7.48 17.78
N VAL A 353 12.64 7.90 18.91
CA VAL A 353 12.86 9.30 19.26
C VAL A 353 14.34 9.54 19.43
N THR A 354 14.88 10.61 18.82
CA THR A 354 16.27 11.02 19.05
C THR A 354 16.32 12.24 19.96
N ALA A 355 17.24 12.25 20.92
CA ALA A 355 17.47 13.32 21.86
C ALA A 355 18.95 13.68 21.99
N VAL A 356 19.28 14.95 21.97
CA VAL A 356 20.61 15.48 22.19
C VAL A 356 20.73 16.23 23.52
N THR A 357 19.59 16.53 24.19
CA THR A 357 19.53 17.23 25.46
C THR A 357 18.97 16.33 26.56
N LEU A 358 19.36 16.59 27.80
CA LEU A 358 18.88 15.86 28.96
C LEU A 358 17.38 16.10 29.23
N GLU A 359 16.87 17.28 28.86
CA GLU A 359 15.47 17.64 28.97
C GLU A 359 14.62 16.73 28.09
N THR A 360 15.01 16.52 26.83
CA THR A 360 14.29 15.62 25.92
C THR A 360 14.40 14.16 26.36
N VAL A 361 15.54 13.73 26.94
CA VAL A 361 15.68 12.39 27.54
C VAL A 361 14.72 12.23 28.73
N GLY A 362 14.63 13.25 29.59
CA GLY A 362 13.67 13.28 30.70
C GLY A 362 12.22 13.18 30.22
N GLU A 363 11.87 13.95 29.16
CA GLU A 363 10.54 13.92 28.53
C GLU A 363 10.22 12.51 27.97
N MET A 364 11.17 11.86 27.27
CA MET A 364 10.99 10.48 26.78
C MET A 364 10.71 9.48 27.92
N LEU A 365 11.42 9.58 29.04
CA LEU A 365 11.22 8.72 30.20
C LEU A 365 9.82 8.92 30.82
N CYS A 366 9.37 10.16 30.95
CA CYS A 366 8.03 10.47 31.44
C CYS A 366 6.94 9.92 30.53
N CYS A 367 7.06 10.19 29.21
CA CYS A 367 6.10 9.71 28.21
C CYS A 367 6.01 8.17 28.18
N ALA A 368 7.15 7.47 28.26
CA ALA A 368 7.17 6.00 28.29
C ALA A 368 6.44 5.45 29.54
N LYS A 369 6.62 6.10 30.68
CA LYS A 369 5.94 5.73 31.95
C LYS A 369 4.41 5.98 31.85
N GLU A 370 3.99 7.10 31.28
CA GLU A 370 2.58 7.43 31.10
C GLU A 370 1.89 6.47 30.13
N LEU A 371 2.49 6.24 28.97
CA LEU A 371 1.98 5.30 27.97
C LEU A 371 1.93 3.85 28.48
N GLY A 372 2.89 3.44 29.33
CA GLY A 372 2.91 2.12 29.98
C GLY A 372 1.71 1.86 30.88
N GLN A 373 1.05 2.91 31.39
CA GLN A 373 -0.20 2.77 32.16
C GLN A 373 -1.39 2.40 31.26
N THR A 374 -1.38 2.87 30.01
CA THR A 374 -2.44 2.60 29.02
C THR A 374 -2.17 1.35 28.21
N PHE A 375 -0.90 1.04 27.95
CA PHE A 375 -0.43 -0.07 27.14
C PHE A 375 0.48 -1.00 27.96
N PRO A 376 -0.07 -2.05 28.62
CA PRO A 376 0.69 -2.89 29.59
C PRO A 376 1.89 -3.61 28.98
N ASN A 377 1.86 -3.94 27.66
CA ASN A 377 2.96 -4.63 26.96
C ASN A 377 3.92 -3.64 26.28
N LEU A 378 3.87 -2.34 26.62
CA LEU A 378 4.78 -1.35 26.07
C LEU A 378 6.20 -1.57 26.56
N CYS A 379 7.13 -1.75 25.61
CA CYS A 379 8.56 -1.77 25.86
C CYS A 379 9.15 -0.40 25.56
N PHE A 380 10.09 0.02 26.39
CA PHE A 380 10.88 1.21 26.17
C PHE A 380 12.36 0.86 26.32
N GLU A 381 13.11 1.06 25.25
CA GLU A 381 14.57 0.84 25.20
C GLU A 381 15.27 2.15 24.89
N VAL A 382 16.42 2.39 25.53
CA VAL A 382 17.27 3.56 25.26
C VAL A 382 18.67 3.11 24.90
N THR A 383 19.21 3.65 23.82
CA THR A 383 20.58 3.45 23.39
C THR A 383 21.26 4.81 23.29
N GLN A 384 22.41 4.99 23.91
CA GLN A 384 23.27 6.15 23.70
C GLN A 384 24.30 5.83 22.61
N VAL A 385 24.40 6.71 21.61
CA VAL A 385 25.39 6.62 20.53
C VAL A 385 26.37 7.78 20.66
N SER A 386 27.66 7.46 20.80
CA SER A 386 28.75 8.43 20.82
C SER A 386 29.66 8.18 19.64
N CYS A 387 29.85 9.19 18.79
CA CYS A 387 30.63 9.07 17.57
C CYS A 387 31.76 10.11 17.54
N ALA A 388 32.86 9.72 16.90
CA ALA A 388 33.91 10.66 16.51
C ALA A 388 34.31 10.40 15.07
N ARG A 389 34.50 11.47 14.29
CA ARG A 389 34.95 11.38 12.88
C ARG A 389 36.38 11.89 12.75
N SER A 390 37.17 11.24 11.91
CA SER A 390 38.51 11.73 11.61
C SER A 390 38.44 13.02 10.76
N ARG A 391 39.33 13.97 11.06
CA ARG A 391 39.55 15.17 10.27
C ARG A 391 41.04 15.33 9.99
N GLN A 392 41.39 15.56 8.74
CA GLN A 392 42.77 15.82 8.36
C GLN A 392 43.20 17.20 8.88
N ALA A 393 44.35 17.27 9.50
CA ALA A 393 45.02 18.46 9.98
C ALA A 393 46.50 18.39 9.60
N GLY A 394 46.89 19.02 8.52
CA GLY A 394 48.18 18.85 7.89
C GLY A 394 48.41 17.40 7.46
N ASN A 395 49.47 16.77 7.95
CA ASN A 395 49.82 15.37 7.67
C ASN A 395 49.21 14.36 8.66
N TYR A 396 48.35 14.82 9.59
CA TYR A 396 47.76 14.01 10.64
C TYR A 396 46.26 13.89 10.53
N HIS A 397 45.70 12.86 11.10
CA HIS A 397 44.26 12.68 11.26
C HIS A 397 43.90 12.80 12.74
N LEU A 398 43.09 13.82 13.05
CA LEU A 398 42.58 14.04 14.40
C LEU A 398 41.15 13.54 14.51
N MET A 399 40.81 12.94 15.65
CA MET A 399 39.43 12.54 15.94
C MET A 399 38.63 13.74 16.49
N ASN A 400 37.53 14.06 15.84
CA ASN A 400 36.60 15.11 16.27
C ASN A 400 35.34 14.45 16.84
N GLY A 401 35.16 14.55 18.18
CA GLY A 401 33.97 14.03 18.85
C GLY A 401 32.71 14.79 18.51
N MET A 402 31.63 14.08 18.36
CA MET A 402 30.28 14.65 18.23
C MET A 402 29.53 14.53 19.56
N ASN A 403 28.50 15.37 19.77
CA ASN A 403 27.64 15.24 20.93
C ASN A 403 27.01 13.85 20.96
N PRO A 404 26.99 13.18 22.12
CA PRO A 404 26.23 11.94 22.28
C PRO A 404 24.76 12.17 21.95
N VAL A 405 24.14 11.17 21.34
CA VAL A 405 22.70 11.17 21.02
C VAL A 405 22.06 9.97 21.68
N TRP A 406 20.97 10.18 22.39
CA TRP A 406 20.13 9.12 22.94
C TRP A 406 19.03 8.77 21.92
N ILE A 407 18.84 7.49 21.72
CA ILE A 407 17.82 6.93 20.83
C ILE A 407 16.87 6.10 21.69
N GLY A 408 15.67 6.63 21.94
CA GLY A 408 14.59 5.93 22.62
C GLY A 408 13.74 5.17 21.61
N CYS A 409 13.40 3.92 21.90
CA CYS A 409 12.52 3.10 21.09
C CYS A 409 11.32 2.63 21.93
N LEU A 410 10.09 2.91 21.48
CA LEU A 410 8.84 2.49 22.11
C LEU A 410 8.12 1.55 21.14
N PHE A 411 7.69 0.39 21.61
CA PHE A 411 6.94 -0.59 20.82
C PHE A 411 6.19 -1.55 21.73
N GLN A 412 5.16 -2.21 21.20
CA GLN A 412 4.50 -3.30 21.92
C GLN A 412 5.23 -4.62 21.64
N LYS A 413 5.49 -5.40 22.72
CA LYS A 413 6.06 -6.74 22.60
C LYS A 413 4.96 -7.65 22.05
N GLU A 414 5.31 -8.41 21.00
CA GLU A 414 4.45 -9.50 20.53
C GLU A 414 4.55 -10.67 21.52
N ASP A 415 3.40 -11.26 21.88
CA ASP A 415 3.29 -12.46 22.73
C ASP A 415 3.86 -13.69 22.03
#